data_979801e5dc4271788007c1cc1798b725
#
_entry.id   979801e5dc4271788007c1cc1798b725
#
_cell.length_a   1.000
_cell.length_b   1.000
_cell.length_c   1.000
_cell.angle_alpha   90.00
_cell.angle_beta   90.00
_cell.angle_gamma   90.00
#
_symmetry.space_group_name_H-M   'P 1'
#
loop_
_entity.id
_entity.type
_entity.pdbx_description
1 polymer ?
#
loop_
_entity_poly.entity_id
_entity_poly.type
_entity_poly.pdbx_seq_one_letter_code
_entity_poly.pdbx_strand_id
1 'polypeptide(L)'
;MPIVEVEHLQVRYGDVIAVDDLSFAADEGRITVVLGPNGAGKTSTIECLEGYRRPTAGTVRVCGLDPRADRTELNRRVGVMLQRGGTYTAIRPIEAVRLFASYYDDPRDPETLLDFVGLDHRARVPWRALSGGEQQRLSLALAIIGRPEVVFLDEPTAGVDVSGRQLIRDLIRSLATDGVTVMLTTHDLAEVEALADRIVIVDNGRVVADSTPDELLSGSDSAEFTFRAVAGLDAPALGSAVGGPIVELEPGRYRVGLAPTPATVAALTGWMAEHDILLGDLQAGRQQLEEVFLKLTAERDSAVGAGGGRRGRPARRRAGNDR
;
A
#
# COMPACT_ATOMS: atom_id res chain seq x y z
N MET A 1 10.94 -18.64 4.05
CA MET A 1 11.53 -18.55 2.69
C MET A 1 10.60 -17.69 1.86
N PRO A 2 11.10 -16.97 0.86
CA PRO A 2 10.21 -16.20 0.01
C PRO A 2 9.29 -17.15 -0.79
N ILE A 3 8.00 -16.85 -0.80
CA ILE A 3 6.99 -17.57 -1.58
C ILE A 3 6.67 -16.82 -2.88
N VAL A 4 6.93 -15.49 -2.89
CA VAL A 4 6.87 -14.63 -4.07
C VAL A 4 8.25 -14.01 -4.27
N GLU A 5 8.79 -14.10 -5.48
CA GLU A 5 10.08 -13.54 -5.86
C GLU A 5 9.93 -12.74 -7.16
N VAL A 6 10.45 -11.53 -7.16
CA VAL A 6 10.48 -10.63 -8.32
C VAL A 6 11.91 -10.16 -8.50
N GLU A 7 12.50 -10.42 -9.67
CA GLU A 7 13.89 -10.06 -9.97
C GLU A 7 13.95 -9.27 -11.27
N HIS A 8 14.43 -8.04 -11.17
CA HIS A 8 14.66 -7.14 -12.30
C HIS A 8 13.46 -7.00 -13.26
N LEU A 9 12.23 -7.02 -12.68
CA LEU A 9 10.99 -6.97 -13.45
C LEU A 9 10.90 -5.68 -14.26
N GLN A 10 10.68 -5.83 -15.56
CA GLN A 10 10.35 -4.74 -16.45
C GLN A 10 9.03 -5.02 -17.18
N VAL A 11 8.15 -4.01 -17.22
CA VAL A 11 6.88 -4.05 -17.94
C VAL A 11 6.71 -2.81 -18.81
N ARG A 12 6.44 -3.02 -20.09
CA ARG A 12 6.25 -1.95 -21.08
C ARG A 12 4.89 -2.07 -21.78
N TYR A 13 4.31 -0.91 -22.06
CA TYR A 13 3.10 -0.75 -22.88
C TYR A 13 3.44 0.15 -24.08
N GLY A 14 3.84 -0.44 -25.20
CA GLY A 14 4.41 0.29 -26.31
C GLY A 14 5.66 1.07 -25.87
N ASP A 15 5.60 2.40 -25.96
CA ASP A 15 6.72 3.27 -25.56
C ASP A 15 6.75 3.63 -24.08
N VAL A 16 5.69 3.28 -23.33
CA VAL A 16 5.59 3.60 -21.89
C VAL A 16 6.19 2.46 -21.07
N ILE A 17 7.13 2.79 -20.19
CA ILE A 17 7.67 1.87 -19.20
C ILE A 17 6.81 2.03 -17.95
N ALA A 18 6.04 0.99 -17.59
CA ALA A 18 5.20 0.98 -16.40
C ALA A 18 5.93 0.42 -15.17
N VAL A 19 6.85 -0.51 -15.40
CA VAL A 19 7.75 -1.07 -14.37
C VAL A 19 9.15 -1.09 -14.94
N ASP A 20 10.12 -0.58 -14.19
CA ASP A 20 11.50 -0.42 -14.64
C ASP A 20 12.47 -0.91 -13.57
N ASP A 21 12.96 -2.14 -13.72
CA ASP A 21 13.93 -2.79 -12.83
C ASP A 21 13.45 -2.93 -11.37
N LEU A 22 12.29 -3.57 -11.19
CA LEU A 22 11.68 -3.77 -9.89
C LEU A 22 12.06 -5.15 -9.33
N SER A 23 12.63 -5.18 -8.10
CA SER A 23 13.01 -6.41 -7.41
C SER A 23 12.55 -6.35 -5.96
N PHE A 24 11.87 -7.41 -5.48
CA PHE A 24 11.49 -7.60 -4.10
C PHE A 24 11.09 -9.06 -3.87
N ALA A 25 10.90 -9.44 -2.60
CA ALA A 25 10.41 -10.76 -2.21
C ALA A 25 9.32 -10.64 -1.13
N ALA A 26 8.39 -11.60 -1.09
CA ALA A 26 7.40 -11.74 -0.04
C ALA A 26 7.55 -13.08 0.67
N ASP A 27 7.56 -13.05 2.00
CA ASP A 27 7.71 -14.23 2.84
C ASP A 27 6.39 -14.95 3.07
N GLU A 28 6.48 -16.26 3.24
CA GLU A 28 5.34 -17.13 3.51
C GLU A 28 4.61 -16.75 4.82
N GLY A 29 3.28 -16.76 4.79
CA GLY A 29 2.42 -16.47 5.94
C GLY A 29 2.47 -15.02 6.42
N ARG A 30 2.97 -14.09 5.59
CA ARG A 30 3.09 -12.67 5.91
C ARG A 30 2.24 -11.80 5.00
N ILE A 31 1.94 -10.61 5.48
CA ILE A 31 1.25 -9.57 4.69
C ILE A 31 2.30 -8.63 4.10
N THR A 32 2.51 -8.70 2.79
CA THR A 32 3.36 -7.76 2.04
C THR A 32 2.49 -6.74 1.33
N VAL A 33 2.71 -5.46 1.63
CA VAL A 33 1.98 -4.35 1.03
C VAL A 33 2.83 -3.67 -0.03
N VAL A 34 2.33 -3.59 -1.26
CA VAL A 34 2.93 -2.77 -2.33
C VAL A 34 2.25 -1.40 -2.32
N LEU A 35 2.94 -0.42 -1.76
CA LEU A 35 2.49 0.96 -1.62
C LEU A 35 3.02 1.83 -2.75
N GLY A 36 2.23 2.77 -3.24
CA GLY A 36 2.69 3.78 -4.20
C GLY A 36 1.55 4.59 -4.80
N PRO A 37 1.85 5.71 -5.46
CA PRO A 37 0.84 6.52 -6.12
C PRO A 37 0.19 5.79 -7.31
N ASN A 38 -0.90 6.38 -7.84
CA ASN A 38 -1.53 5.86 -9.04
C ASN A 38 -0.56 5.96 -10.23
N GLY A 39 -0.46 4.88 -11.01
CA GLY A 39 0.49 4.79 -12.12
C GLY A 39 1.91 4.37 -11.75
N ALA A 40 2.22 4.10 -10.48
CA ALA A 40 3.55 3.67 -10.04
C ALA A 40 3.97 2.27 -10.55
N GLY A 41 3.06 1.51 -11.17
CA GLY A 41 3.35 0.15 -11.67
C GLY A 41 2.82 -0.98 -10.80
N LYS A 42 2.11 -0.70 -9.70
CA LYS A 42 1.58 -1.71 -8.75
C LYS A 42 0.75 -2.78 -9.43
N THR A 43 -0.35 -2.40 -10.11
CA THR A 43 -1.24 -3.33 -10.82
C THR A 43 -0.50 -4.11 -11.90
N SER A 44 0.41 -3.46 -12.65
CA SER A 44 1.21 -4.16 -13.68
C SER A 44 2.14 -5.22 -13.09
N THR A 45 2.66 -4.98 -11.88
CA THR A 45 3.47 -5.94 -11.13
C THR A 45 2.61 -7.12 -10.68
N ILE A 46 1.45 -6.85 -10.05
CA ILE A 46 0.51 -7.89 -9.63
C ILE A 46 0.03 -8.73 -10.81
N GLU A 47 -0.34 -8.13 -11.95
CA GLU A 47 -0.72 -8.84 -13.18
C GLU A 47 0.37 -9.80 -13.69
N CYS A 48 1.65 -9.49 -13.46
CA CYS A 48 2.75 -10.41 -13.79
C CYS A 48 2.80 -11.58 -12.83
N LEU A 49 2.60 -11.35 -11.52
CA LEU A 49 2.57 -12.39 -10.49
C LEU A 49 1.38 -13.33 -10.64
N GLU A 50 0.24 -12.82 -11.09
CA GLU A 50 -0.97 -13.58 -11.39
C GLU A 50 -0.88 -14.35 -12.72
N GLY A 51 0.17 -14.11 -13.52
CA GLY A 51 0.35 -14.70 -14.85
C GLY A 51 -0.56 -14.13 -15.94
N TYR A 52 -1.29 -13.04 -15.66
CA TYR A 52 -2.08 -12.35 -16.69
C TYR A 52 -1.18 -11.57 -17.66
N ARG A 53 -0.07 -11.05 -17.17
CA ARG A 53 0.87 -10.28 -17.98
C ARG A 53 2.21 -10.97 -18.10
N ARG A 54 2.81 -10.85 -19.29
CA ARG A 54 4.19 -11.28 -19.51
C ARG A 54 5.15 -10.15 -19.14
N PRO A 55 6.16 -10.38 -18.30
CA PRO A 55 7.29 -9.47 -18.16
C PRO A 55 7.94 -9.15 -19.51
N THR A 56 8.35 -7.89 -19.70
CA THR A 56 9.18 -7.50 -20.86
C THR A 56 10.62 -7.97 -20.64
N ALA A 57 11.10 -7.90 -19.39
CA ALA A 57 12.37 -8.45 -18.92
C ALA A 57 12.26 -8.80 -17.43
N GLY A 58 13.25 -9.50 -16.90
CA GLY A 58 13.26 -10.00 -15.52
C GLY A 58 12.47 -11.28 -15.34
N THR A 59 12.41 -11.74 -14.10
CA THR A 59 11.73 -12.99 -13.72
C THR A 59 10.79 -12.75 -12.54
N VAL A 60 9.72 -13.54 -12.51
CA VAL A 60 8.79 -13.62 -11.38
C VAL A 60 8.54 -15.08 -11.04
N ARG A 61 8.47 -15.39 -9.75
CA ARG A 61 8.10 -16.71 -9.23
C ARG A 61 7.07 -16.57 -8.12
N VAL A 62 6.09 -17.47 -8.12
CA VAL A 62 5.08 -17.57 -7.08
C VAL A 62 4.96 -19.05 -6.69
N CYS A 63 5.11 -19.35 -5.42
CA CYS A 63 5.18 -20.74 -4.92
C CYS A 63 6.28 -21.56 -5.62
N GLY A 64 7.39 -20.91 -6.05
CA GLY A 64 8.47 -21.54 -6.82
C GLY A 64 8.16 -21.76 -8.31
N LEU A 65 6.95 -21.43 -8.79
CA LEU A 65 6.46 -21.66 -10.15
C LEU A 65 6.60 -20.38 -11.01
N ASP A 66 6.76 -20.55 -12.32
CA ASP A 66 6.61 -19.45 -13.29
C ASP A 66 5.10 -19.22 -13.54
N PRO A 67 4.55 -18.02 -13.25
CA PRO A 67 3.11 -17.78 -13.33
C PRO A 67 2.49 -18.02 -14.71
N ARG A 68 3.27 -18.03 -15.77
CA ARG A 68 2.79 -18.27 -17.12
C ARG A 68 3.05 -19.68 -17.62
N ALA A 69 4.23 -20.20 -17.35
CA ALA A 69 4.59 -21.55 -17.78
C ALA A 69 3.80 -22.61 -16.99
N ASP A 70 3.64 -22.39 -15.69
CA ASP A 70 3.03 -23.33 -14.75
C ASP A 70 1.62 -22.91 -14.32
N ARG A 71 0.92 -22.15 -15.19
CA ARG A 71 -0.37 -21.49 -14.86
C ARG A 71 -1.42 -22.44 -14.27
N THR A 72 -1.53 -23.66 -14.80
CA THR A 72 -2.54 -24.63 -14.34
C THR A 72 -2.30 -25.07 -12.90
N GLU A 73 -1.04 -25.28 -12.53
CA GLU A 73 -0.65 -25.63 -11.18
C GLU A 73 -0.78 -24.42 -10.25
N LEU A 74 -0.29 -23.26 -10.69
CA LEU A 74 -0.36 -22.03 -9.90
C LEU A 74 -1.78 -21.62 -9.56
N ASN A 75 -2.73 -21.70 -10.50
CA ASN A 75 -4.14 -21.35 -10.27
C ASN A 75 -4.82 -22.18 -9.16
N ARG A 76 -4.27 -23.32 -8.78
CA ARG A 76 -4.75 -24.11 -7.64
C ARG A 76 -4.21 -23.64 -6.30
N ARG A 77 -3.11 -22.88 -6.32
CA ARG A 77 -2.36 -22.44 -5.13
C ARG A 77 -2.52 -20.96 -4.84
N VAL A 78 -3.07 -20.18 -5.78
CA VAL A 78 -3.23 -18.74 -5.63
C VAL A 78 -4.70 -18.33 -5.68
N GLY A 79 -5.03 -17.32 -4.92
CA GLY A 79 -6.30 -16.59 -5.00
C GLY A 79 -6.08 -15.19 -5.52
N VAL A 80 -7.02 -14.68 -6.30
CA VAL A 80 -6.92 -13.33 -6.90
C VAL A 80 -8.19 -12.56 -6.65
N MET A 81 -8.04 -11.36 -6.10
CA MET A 81 -9.10 -10.38 -5.94
C MET A 81 -8.80 -9.18 -6.82
N LEU A 82 -9.53 -9.03 -7.90
CA LEU A 82 -9.37 -7.92 -8.85
C LEU A 82 -9.95 -6.61 -8.28
N GLN A 83 -9.32 -5.48 -8.59
CA GLN A 83 -9.79 -4.15 -8.20
C GLN A 83 -11.25 -3.88 -8.60
N ARG A 84 -11.67 -4.33 -9.77
CA ARG A 84 -13.05 -4.16 -10.27
C ARG A 84 -13.48 -5.36 -11.11
N GLY A 85 -14.76 -5.72 -11.01
CA GLY A 85 -15.36 -6.72 -11.89
C GLY A 85 -15.23 -8.16 -11.36
N GLY A 86 -15.23 -9.11 -12.30
CA GLY A 86 -15.07 -10.54 -11.98
C GLY A 86 -16.37 -11.26 -11.66
N THR A 87 -17.50 -10.55 -11.46
CA THR A 87 -18.77 -11.20 -11.07
C THR A 87 -19.93 -10.70 -11.91
N TYR A 88 -20.82 -11.61 -12.29
CA TYR A 88 -22.06 -11.26 -13.00
C TYR A 88 -23.01 -10.46 -12.11
N THR A 89 -23.56 -9.37 -12.60
CA THR A 89 -24.38 -8.44 -11.82
C THR A 89 -25.67 -9.05 -11.23
N ALA A 90 -26.17 -10.12 -11.81
CA ALA A 90 -27.39 -10.83 -11.36
C ALA A 90 -27.11 -12.01 -10.43
N ILE A 91 -25.87 -12.50 -10.34
CA ILE A 91 -25.50 -13.65 -9.51
C ILE A 91 -25.67 -13.31 -8.01
N ARG A 92 -26.08 -14.30 -7.23
CA ARG A 92 -26.18 -14.16 -5.77
C ARG A 92 -24.90 -14.66 -5.11
N PRO A 93 -24.51 -14.15 -3.93
CA PRO A 93 -23.33 -14.60 -3.21
C PRO A 93 -23.21 -16.12 -3.11
N ILE A 94 -24.24 -16.80 -2.68
CA ILE A 94 -24.22 -18.27 -2.55
C ILE A 94 -24.02 -19.00 -3.89
N GLU A 95 -24.59 -18.47 -4.97
CA GLU A 95 -24.43 -19.02 -6.31
C GLU A 95 -23.01 -18.80 -6.82
N ALA A 96 -22.45 -17.61 -6.57
CA ALA A 96 -21.07 -17.28 -6.94
C ALA A 96 -20.05 -18.17 -6.21
N VAL A 97 -20.18 -18.28 -4.89
CA VAL A 97 -19.26 -19.07 -4.07
C VAL A 97 -19.35 -20.57 -4.44
N ARG A 98 -20.55 -21.11 -4.65
CA ARG A 98 -20.73 -22.52 -5.10
C ARG A 98 -20.17 -22.75 -6.50
N LEU A 99 -20.33 -21.79 -7.42
CA LEU A 99 -19.75 -21.87 -8.76
C LEU A 99 -18.22 -21.92 -8.68
N PHE A 100 -17.61 -21.02 -7.93
CA PHE A 100 -16.16 -20.98 -7.78
C PHE A 100 -15.65 -22.21 -7.03
N ALA A 101 -16.35 -22.68 -6.01
CA ALA A 101 -16.02 -23.95 -5.32
C ALA A 101 -15.91 -25.12 -6.29
N SER A 102 -16.77 -25.18 -7.32
CA SER A 102 -16.76 -26.29 -8.30
C SER A 102 -15.51 -26.35 -9.17
N TYR A 103 -14.64 -25.34 -9.13
CA TYR A 103 -13.36 -25.34 -9.86
C TYR A 103 -12.21 -25.99 -9.08
N TYR A 104 -12.40 -26.31 -7.79
CA TYR A 104 -11.39 -26.82 -6.90
C TYR A 104 -11.75 -28.22 -6.38
N ASP A 105 -10.75 -29.07 -6.15
CA ASP A 105 -10.93 -30.42 -5.64
C ASP A 105 -11.29 -30.45 -4.14
N ASP A 106 -10.73 -29.50 -3.35
CA ASP A 106 -10.98 -29.34 -1.89
C ASP A 106 -11.29 -27.88 -1.55
N PRO A 107 -12.44 -27.33 -1.96
CA PRO A 107 -12.78 -25.94 -1.64
C PRO A 107 -13.18 -25.79 -0.16
N ARG A 108 -13.19 -24.53 0.32
CA ARG A 108 -13.88 -24.19 1.57
C ARG A 108 -15.38 -24.44 1.39
N ASP A 109 -16.06 -24.75 2.50
CA ASP A 109 -17.53 -24.86 2.47
C ASP A 109 -18.16 -23.49 2.15
N PRO A 110 -19.04 -23.41 1.12
CA PRO A 110 -19.63 -22.15 0.67
C PRO A 110 -20.42 -21.39 1.72
N GLU A 111 -21.20 -22.08 2.54
CA GLU A 111 -22.03 -21.45 3.58
C GLU A 111 -21.14 -20.92 4.71
N THR A 112 -20.21 -21.70 5.18
CA THR A 112 -19.20 -21.32 6.19
C THR A 112 -18.36 -20.14 5.71
N LEU A 113 -18.01 -20.11 4.42
CA LEU A 113 -17.23 -19.01 3.86
C LEU A 113 -18.03 -17.70 3.78
N LEU A 114 -19.32 -17.76 3.45
CA LEU A 114 -20.19 -16.59 3.48
C LEU A 114 -20.39 -16.07 4.90
N ASP A 115 -20.49 -16.92 5.90
CA ASP A 115 -20.53 -16.55 7.30
C ASP A 115 -19.20 -15.86 7.71
N PHE A 116 -18.07 -16.47 7.36
CA PHE A 116 -16.73 -15.90 7.63
C PHE A 116 -16.55 -14.47 7.10
N VAL A 117 -17.05 -14.18 5.90
CA VAL A 117 -16.97 -12.82 5.33
C VAL A 117 -18.17 -11.94 5.73
N GLY A 118 -19.07 -12.41 6.61
CA GLY A 118 -20.24 -11.69 7.11
C GLY A 118 -21.29 -11.40 6.03
N LEU A 119 -21.53 -12.34 5.13
CA LEU A 119 -22.50 -12.25 4.02
C LEU A 119 -23.57 -13.33 4.05
N ASP A 120 -23.69 -14.13 5.13
CA ASP A 120 -24.70 -15.13 5.33
C ASP A 120 -26.13 -14.58 5.15
N HIS A 121 -26.43 -13.43 5.78
CA HIS A 121 -27.71 -12.72 5.71
C HIS A 121 -27.98 -12.09 4.33
N ARG A 122 -26.94 -11.96 3.47
CA ARG A 122 -27.01 -11.44 2.10
C ARG A 122 -26.86 -12.52 1.03
N ALA A 123 -26.76 -13.78 1.41
CA ALA A 123 -26.46 -14.93 0.53
C ALA A 123 -27.35 -15.02 -0.72
N ARG A 124 -28.60 -14.50 -0.65
CA ARG A 124 -29.58 -14.55 -1.75
C ARG A 124 -29.83 -13.20 -2.43
N VAL A 125 -29.10 -12.13 -2.05
CA VAL A 125 -29.23 -10.79 -2.64
C VAL A 125 -28.35 -10.71 -3.89
N PRO A 126 -28.87 -10.29 -5.06
CA PRO A 126 -28.04 -10.17 -6.27
C PRO A 126 -26.87 -9.21 -6.08
N TRP A 127 -25.71 -9.50 -6.69
CA TRP A 127 -24.49 -8.70 -6.65
C TRP A 127 -24.74 -7.20 -6.80
N ARG A 128 -25.55 -6.80 -7.79
CA ARG A 128 -25.86 -5.38 -8.06
C ARG A 128 -26.56 -4.65 -6.91
N ALA A 129 -27.14 -5.37 -5.97
CA ALA A 129 -27.87 -4.83 -4.82
C ALA A 129 -27.04 -4.89 -3.52
N LEU A 130 -25.81 -5.39 -3.59
CA LEU A 130 -24.85 -5.36 -2.51
C LEU A 130 -24.19 -3.97 -2.44
N SER A 131 -23.86 -3.52 -1.24
CA SER A 131 -23.01 -2.34 -1.03
C SER A 131 -21.60 -2.59 -1.56
N GLY A 132 -20.79 -1.53 -1.76
CA GLY A 132 -19.40 -1.66 -2.19
C GLY A 132 -18.59 -2.55 -1.26
N GLY A 133 -18.73 -2.39 0.07
CA GLY A 133 -18.06 -3.23 1.05
C GLY A 133 -18.52 -4.69 1.04
N GLU A 134 -19.83 -4.96 0.80
CA GLU A 134 -20.33 -6.31 0.63
C GLU A 134 -19.80 -6.97 -0.66
N GLN A 135 -19.68 -6.20 -1.75
CA GLN A 135 -19.09 -6.67 -3.00
C GLN A 135 -17.61 -7.02 -2.82
N GLN A 136 -16.84 -6.18 -2.12
CA GLN A 136 -15.42 -6.44 -1.82
C GLN A 136 -15.25 -7.69 -0.96
N ARG A 137 -16.07 -7.87 0.08
CA ARG A 137 -16.03 -9.08 0.92
C ARG A 137 -16.40 -10.35 0.14
N LEU A 138 -17.35 -10.25 -0.79
CA LEU A 138 -17.66 -11.38 -1.67
C LEU A 138 -16.49 -11.66 -2.63
N SER A 139 -15.84 -10.64 -3.19
CA SER A 139 -14.65 -10.81 -4.03
C SER A 139 -13.51 -11.48 -3.26
N LEU A 140 -13.30 -11.10 -1.99
CA LEU A 140 -12.34 -11.76 -1.11
C LEU A 140 -12.72 -13.23 -0.87
N ALA A 141 -13.99 -13.52 -0.60
CA ALA A 141 -14.48 -14.90 -0.46
C ALA A 141 -14.18 -15.74 -1.69
N LEU A 142 -14.43 -15.21 -2.89
CA LEU A 142 -14.13 -15.89 -4.15
C LEU A 142 -12.62 -16.15 -4.34
N ALA A 143 -11.78 -15.23 -3.88
CA ALA A 143 -10.32 -15.39 -3.94
C ALA A 143 -9.82 -16.52 -3.03
N ILE A 144 -10.47 -16.74 -1.87
CA ILE A 144 -9.99 -17.71 -0.87
C ILE A 144 -10.75 -19.05 -0.85
N ILE A 145 -11.74 -19.24 -1.71
CA ILE A 145 -12.56 -20.45 -1.76
C ILE A 145 -11.73 -21.72 -2.01
N GLY A 146 -10.68 -21.63 -2.83
CA GLY A 146 -9.79 -22.72 -3.21
C GLY A 146 -8.69 -23.05 -2.19
N ARG A 147 -8.71 -22.49 -0.97
CA ARG A 147 -7.65 -22.66 0.04
C ARG A 147 -6.26 -22.29 -0.47
N PRO A 148 -6.06 -21.09 -1.02
CA PRO A 148 -4.80 -20.71 -1.62
C PRO A 148 -3.68 -20.59 -0.58
N GLU A 149 -2.44 -20.80 -1.03
CA GLU A 149 -1.23 -20.52 -0.25
C GLU A 149 -0.88 -19.02 -0.29
N VAL A 150 -1.21 -18.36 -1.43
CA VAL A 150 -0.98 -16.92 -1.65
C VAL A 150 -2.27 -16.28 -2.17
N VAL A 151 -2.63 -15.10 -1.64
CA VAL A 151 -3.70 -14.27 -2.19
C VAL A 151 -3.14 -12.94 -2.66
N PHE A 152 -3.52 -12.54 -3.87
CA PHE A 152 -3.28 -11.21 -4.43
C PHE A 152 -4.53 -10.36 -4.31
N LEU A 153 -4.43 -9.19 -3.68
CA LEU A 153 -5.54 -8.28 -3.43
C LEU A 153 -5.21 -6.90 -4.02
N ASP A 154 -5.86 -6.54 -5.11
CA ASP A 154 -5.64 -5.22 -5.74
C ASP A 154 -6.62 -4.19 -5.16
N GLU A 155 -6.11 -3.29 -4.31
CA GLU A 155 -6.87 -2.23 -3.61
C GLU A 155 -8.13 -2.75 -2.89
N PRO A 156 -8.01 -3.69 -1.92
CA PRO A 156 -9.16 -4.42 -1.37
C PRO A 156 -10.18 -3.56 -0.63
N THR A 157 -9.81 -2.37 -0.16
CA THR A 157 -10.72 -1.45 0.57
C THR A 157 -11.15 -0.24 -0.24
N ALA A 158 -10.80 -0.17 -1.54
CA ALA A 158 -11.13 0.96 -2.38
C ALA A 158 -12.66 1.17 -2.49
N GLY A 159 -13.11 2.40 -2.22
CA GLY A 159 -14.52 2.76 -2.31
C GLY A 159 -15.41 2.21 -1.19
N VAL A 160 -14.82 1.65 -0.13
CA VAL A 160 -15.52 1.11 1.04
C VAL A 160 -15.55 2.15 2.17
N ASP A 161 -16.64 2.23 2.91
CA ASP A 161 -16.75 3.09 4.09
C ASP A 161 -15.84 2.64 5.24
N VAL A 162 -15.69 3.49 6.28
CA VAL A 162 -14.74 3.25 7.39
C VAL A 162 -15.00 1.92 8.10
N SER A 163 -16.27 1.59 8.37
CA SER A 163 -16.65 0.35 9.06
C SER A 163 -16.40 -0.88 8.20
N GLY A 164 -16.71 -0.81 6.92
CA GLY A 164 -16.44 -1.88 5.97
C GLY A 164 -14.96 -2.12 5.74
N ARG A 165 -14.13 -1.06 5.72
CA ARG A 165 -12.67 -1.18 5.65
C ARG A 165 -12.11 -1.96 6.83
N GLN A 166 -12.59 -1.67 8.05
CA GLN A 166 -12.12 -2.39 9.23
C GLN A 166 -12.43 -3.88 9.14
N LEU A 167 -13.65 -4.26 8.73
CA LEU A 167 -14.02 -5.66 8.53
C LEU A 167 -13.10 -6.37 7.50
N ILE A 168 -12.81 -5.71 6.38
CA ILE A 168 -11.91 -6.28 5.36
C ILE A 168 -10.49 -6.45 5.93
N ARG A 169 -9.97 -5.48 6.68
CA ARG A 169 -8.66 -5.58 7.34
C ARG A 169 -8.61 -6.74 8.31
N ASP A 170 -9.65 -6.93 9.11
CA ASP A 170 -9.72 -8.04 10.08
C ASP A 170 -9.76 -9.41 9.37
N LEU A 171 -10.47 -9.51 8.25
CA LEU A 171 -10.47 -10.71 7.40
C LEU A 171 -9.06 -10.99 6.82
N ILE A 172 -8.38 -9.97 6.30
CA ILE A 172 -7.02 -10.09 5.77
C ILE A 172 -6.05 -10.56 6.85
N ARG A 173 -6.10 -9.99 8.06
CA ARG A 173 -5.28 -10.43 9.19
C ARG A 173 -5.57 -11.87 9.60
N SER A 174 -6.84 -12.27 9.62
CA SER A 174 -7.23 -13.66 9.91
C SER A 174 -6.62 -14.63 8.90
N LEU A 175 -6.63 -14.31 7.61
CA LEU A 175 -5.99 -15.14 6.58
C LEU A 175 -4.49 -15.33 6.84
N ALA A 176 -3.77 -14.26 7.16
CA ALA A 176 -2.34 -14.36 7.47
C ALA A 176 -2.09 -15.17 8.75
N THR A 177 -2.94 -15.02 9.77
CA THR A 177 -2.89 -15.81 11.00
C THR A 177 -3.11 -17.31 10.72
N ASP A 178 -3.95 -17.63 9.75
CA ASP A 178 -4.20 -19.01 9.27
C ASP A 178 -3.08 -19.54 8.35
N GLY A 179 -2.00 -18.77 8.15
CA GLY A 179 -0.83 -19.15 7.36
C GLY A 179 -0.91 -18.82 5.87
N VAL A 180 -1.96 -18.14 5.40
CA VAL A 180 -2.07 -17.70 4.01
C VAL A 180 -1.17 -16.48 3.82
N THR A 181 -0.32 -16.52 2.79
CA THR A 181 0.45 -15.33 2.41
C THR A 181 -0.46 -14.32 1.72
N VAL A 182 -0.39 -13.08 2.14
CA VAL A 182 -1.18 -11.99 1.55
C VAL A 182 -0.27 -10.98 0.88
N MET A 183 -0.55 -10.71 -0.38
CA MET A 183 0.10 -9.63 -1.10
C MET A 183 -0.97 -8.66 -1.58
N LEU A 184 -0.91 -7.42 -1.11
CA LEU A 184 -1.91 -6.42 -1.48
C LEU A 184 -1.28 -5.15 -2.02
N THR A 185 -2.00 -4.48 -2.93
CA THR A 185 -1.66 -3.13 -3.37
C THR A 185 -2.56 -2.12 -2.69
N THR A 186 -2.01 -0.98 -2.35
CA THR A 186 -2.78 0.16 -1.86
C THR A 186 -2.06 1.48 -2.12
N HIS A 187 -2.79 2.56 -2.03
CA HIS A 187 -2.27 3.93 -1.92
C HIS A 187 -2.68 4.57 -0.58
N ASP A 188 -3.37 3.83 0.30
CA ASP A 188 -3.84 4.29 1.61
C ASP A 188 -2.84 3.88 2.70
N LEU A 189 -2.12 4.85 3.27
CA LEU A 189 -1.13 4.64 4.32
C LEU A 189 -1.73 4.06 5.60
N ALA A 190 -2.98 4.40 5.93
CA ALA A 190 -3.66 3.82 7.09
C ALA A 190 -3.93 2.31 6.92
N GLU A 191 -3.99 1.82 5.69
CA GLU A 191 -4.08 0.40 5.39
C GLU A 191 -2.74 -0.30 5.60
N VAL A 192 -1.65 0.36 5.16
CA VAL A 192 -0.28 -0.13 5.38
C VAL A 192 0.04 -0.26 6.86
N GLU A 193 -0.20 0.81 7.65
CA GLU A 193 0.02 0.80 9.10
C GLU A 193 -0.81 -0.27 9.81
N ALA A 194 -2.01 -0.52 9.29
CA ALA A 194 -2.91 -1.50 9.88
C ALA A 194 -2.54 -2.95 9.57
N LEU A 195 -1.95 -3.25 8.43
CA LEU A 195 -1.85 -4.61 7.90
C LEU A 195 -0.43 -5.11 7.66
N ALA A 196 0.51 -4.24 7.27
CA ALA A 196 1.77 -4.66 6.71
C ALA A 196 2.72 -5.31 7.73
N ASP A 197 3.22 -6.50 7.41
CA ASP A 197 4.43 -7.06 7.98
C ASP A 197 5.67 -6.57 7.21
N ARG A 198 5.51 -6.34 5.90
CA ARG A 198 6.53 -5.83 4.97
C ARG A 198 5.91 -4.81 4.03
N ILE A 199 6.65 -3.74 3.75
CA ILE A 199 6.24 -2.66 2.87
C ILE A 199 7.22 -2.56 1.71
N VAL A 200 6.70 -2.64 0.49
CA VAL A 200 7.43 -2.37 -0.75
C VAL A 200 6.89 -1.06 -1.32
N ILE A 201 7.63 0.03 -1.18
CA ILE A 201 7.25 1.32 -1.75
C ILE A 201 7.70 1.36 -3.21
N VAL A 202 6.74 1.57 -4.11
CA VAL A 202 6.98 1.67 -5.54
C VAL A 202 6.64 3.06 -6.05
N ASP A 203 7.57 3.67 -6.76
CA ASP A 203 7.37 4.95 -7.44
C ASP A 203 8.01 4.94 -8.81
N ASN A 204 7.30 5.46 -9.84
CA ASN A 204 7.76 5.51 -11.22
C ASN A 204 8.34 4.17 -11.72
N GLY A 205 7.68 3.06 -11.38
CA GLY A 205 8.03 1.71 -11.80
C GLY A 205 9.24 1.08 -11.12
N ARG A 206 9.75 1.67 -10.03
CA ARG A 206 10.92 1.16 -9.27
C ARG A 206 10.61 1.02 -7.80
N VAL A 207 11.33 0.13 -7.12
CA VAL A 207 11.31 0.06 -5.65
C VAL A 207 12.09 1.26 -5.09
N VAL A 208 11.44 1.99 -4.20
CA VAL A 208 12.03 3.12 -3.45
C VAL A 208 12.46 2.69 -2.06
N ALA A 209 11.67 1.81 -1.43
CA ALA A 209 11.99 1.19 -0.16
C ALA A 209 11.38 -0.21 -0.11
N ASP A 210 12.04 -1.12 0.60
CA ASP A 210 11.59 -2.48 0.86
C ASP A 210 12.05 -2.85 2.27
N SER A 211 11.13 -2.81 3.25
CA SER A 211 11.45 -2.98 4.67
C SER A 211 10.21 -3.28 5.51
N THR A 212 10.41 -3.56 6.79
CA THR A 212 9.30 -3.63 7.75
C THR A 212 8.81 -2.23 8.15
N PRO A 213 7.56 -2.08 8.65
CA PRO A 213 7.08 -0.81 9.17
C PRO A 213 8.00 -0.21 10.23
N ASP A 214 8.51 -1.04 11.13
CA ASP A 214 9.41 -0.61 12.21
C ASP A 214 10.75 -0.08 11.69
N GLU A 215 11.33 -0.72 10.69
CA GLU A 215 12.57 -0.26 10.05
C GLU A 215 12.38 1.07 9.31
N LEU A 216 11.27 1.20 8.53
CA LEU A 216 10.95 2.45 7.85
C LEU A 216 10.80 3.63 8.80
N LEU A 217 10.15 3.40 9.95
CA LEU A 217 9.92 4.42 10.97
C LEU A 217 11.16 4.69 11.83
N SER A 218 12.08 3.73 11.93
CA SER A 218 13.33 3.84 12.71
C SER A 218 14.51 4.38 11.89
N GLY A 219 14.49 4.18 10.57
CA GLY A 219 15.59 4.54 9.65
C GLY A 219 15.76 6.03 9.41
N SER A 220 14.86 6.86 9.89
CA SER A 220 15.08 8.30 9.94
C SER A 220 15.74 8.65 11.28
N ASP A 221 17.06 8.75 11.28
CA ASP A 221 17.94 9.23 12.36
C ASP A 221 17.65 10.69 12.76
N SER A 222 16.53 11.25 12.39
CA SER A 222 16.07 12.54 12.90
C SER A 222 15.44 12.29 14.27
N ALA A 223 16.27 12.38 15.30
CA ALA A 223 15.82 12.58 16.68
C ALA A 223 15.07 13.91 16.77
N GLU A 224 13.94 14.02 16.08
CA GLU A 224 13.15 15.23 15.96
C GLU A 224 11.70 14.92 16.33
N PHE A 225 11.01 15.92 16.90
CA PHE A 225 9.57 15.84 17.13
C PHE A 225 8.89 17.17 16.79
N THR A 226 7.59 17.15 16.56
CA THR A 226 6.84 18.35 16.22
C THR A 226 5.76 18.64 17.27
N PHE A 227 5.42 19.94 17.39
CA PHE A 227 4.30 20.36 18.20
C PHE A 227 3.57 21.54 17.55
N ARG A 228 2.33 21.76 17.99
CA ARG A 228 1.54 22.95 17.60
C ARG A 228 1.34 23.86 18.78
N ALA A 229 1.45 25.17 18.52
CA ALA A 229 1.18 26.24 19.48
C ALA A 229 0.77 27.51 18.72
N VAL A 230 0.69 28.66 19.40
CA VAL A 230 0.49 29.96 18.76
C VAL A 230 1.62 30.24 17.76
N ALA A 231 1.31 30.85 16.61
CA ALA A 231 2.32 31.25 15.63
C ALA A 231 3.24 32.35 16.14
N GLY A 232 4.53 32.30 15.73
CA GLY A 232 5.52 33.31 16.04
C GLY A 232 6.08 33.24 17.47
N LEU A 233 6.24 32.04 18.02
CA LEU A 233 6.96 31.82 19.29
C LEU A 233 8.41 32.28 19.16
N ASP A 234 8.99 32.72 20.29
CA ASP A 234 10.42 32.96 20.40
C ASP A 234 11.19 31.61 20.35
N ALA A 235 11.38 31.13 19.12
CA ALA A 235 12.06 29.86 18.85
C ALA A 235 13.50 29.81 19.41
N PRO A 236 14.31 30.87 19.36
CA PRO A 236 15.61 30.93 20.05
C PRO A 236 15.54 30.78 21.56
N ALA A 237 14.62 31.49 22.24
CA ALA A 237 14.44 31.38 23.69
C ALA A 237 13.96 29.97 24.09
N LEU A 238 12.96 29.47 23.39
CA LEU A 238 12.46 28.09 23.58
C LEU A 238 13.56 27.05 23.32
N GLY A 239 14.34 27.22 22.24
CA GLY A 239 15.46 26.35 21.90
C GLY A 239 16.54 26.29 22.99
N SER A 240 16.83 27.45 23.61
CA SER A 240 17.76 27.50 24.74
C SER A 240 17.25 26.78 25.98
N ALA A 241 15.94 26.85 26.26
CA ALA A 241 15.30 26.16 27.37
C ALA A 241 15.23 24.64 27.16
N VAL A 242 14.95 24.20 25.93
CA VAL A 242 14.81 22.78 25.58
C VAL A 242 16.18 22.12 25.31
N GLY A 243 17.21 22.91 25.00
CA GLY A 243 18.57 22.45 24.75
C GLY A 243 18.86 22.05 23.31
N GLY A 244 18.07 22.53 22.33
CA GLY A 244 18.28 22.23 20.92
C GLY A 244 17.52 23.15 19.96
N PRO A 245 17.77 23.03 18.65
CA PRO A 245 17.18 23.91 17.67
C PRO A 245 15.68 23.72 17.54
N ILE A 246 14.95 24.84 17.45
CA ILE A 246 13.51 24.86 17.17
C ILE A 246 13.27 25.70 15.93
N VAL A 247 12.49 25.16 15.00
CA VAL A 247 12.16 25.79 13.72
C VAL A 247 10.66 25.81 13.52
N GLU A 248 10.08 26.97 13.22
CA GLU A 248 8.71 27.07 12.78
C GLU A 248 8.62 26.66 11.31
N LEU A 249 7.92 25.53 11.03
CA LEU A 249 7.74 24.99 9.69
C LEU A 249 6.63 25.70 8.92
N GLU A 250 5.55 25.98 9.62
CA GLU A 250 4.35 26.67 9.18
C GLU A 250 3.83 27.49 10.37
N PRO A 251 3.03 28.54 10.17
CA PRO A 251 2.49 29.33 11.27
C PRO A 251 1.86 28.44 12.37
N GLY A 252 2.48 28.41 13.55
CA GLY A 252 2.03 27.61 14.70
C GLY A 252 2.42 26.13 14.68
N ARG A 253 3.20 25.66 13.71
CA ARG A 253 3.76 24.30 13.70
C ARG A 253 5.28 24.36 13.84
N TYR A 254 5.79 23.75 14.89
CA TYR A 254 7.21 23.80 15.26
C TYR A 254 7.84 22.43 15.20
N ARG A 255 9.12 22.37 14.84
CA ARG A 255 9.97 21.19 14.89
C ARG A 255 11.08 21.41 15.90
N VAL A 256 11.29 20.42 16.75
CA VAL A 256 12.38 20.36 17.71
C VAL A 256 13.42 19.37 17.23
N GLY A 257 14.65 19.84 16.98
CA GLY A 257 15.77 19.02 16.51
C GLY A 257 16.45 18.22 17.62
N LEU A 258 15.67 17.54 18.46
CA LEU A 258 16.10 16.68 19.54
C LEU A 258 15.18 15.47 19.65
N ALA A 259 15.71 14.39 20.22
CA ALA A 259 14.89 13.22 20.57
C ALA A 259 13.79 13.58 21.58
N PRO A 260 12.57 13.04 21.44
CA PRO A 260 11.46 13.24 22.36
C PRO A 260 11.64 12.43 23.66
N THR A 261 12.73 12.69 24.36
CA THR A 261 12.96 12.08 25.69
C THR A 261 12.01 12.68 26.73
N PRO A 262 11.73 11.98 27.84
CA PRO A 262 10.95 12.54 28.93
C PRO A 262 11.48 13.89 29.40
N ALA A 263 12.81 14.07 29.44
CA ALA A 263 13.46 15.31 29.85
C ALA A 263 13.20 16.44 28.85
N THR A 264 13.35 16.15 27.53
CA THR A 264 13.13 17.14 26.45
C THR A 264 11.67 17.59 26.40
N VAL A 265 10.74 16.64 26.55
CA VAL A 265 9.30 16.94 26.57
C VAL A 265 8.93 17.73 27.83
N ALA A 266 9.49 17.38 28.99
CA ALA A 266 9.27 18.12 30.22
C ALA A 266 9.81 19.57 30.13
N ALA A 267 10.98 19.78 29.53
CA ALA A 267 11.53 21.12 29.33
C ALA A 267 10.65 21.95 28.39
N LEU A 268 10.16 21.38 27.29
CA LEU A 268 9.23 22.02 26.37
C LEU A 268 7.93 22.45 27.09
N THR A 269 7.28 21.51 27.75
CA THR A 269 5.99 21.76 28.43
C THR A 269 6.15 22.71 29.61
N GLY A 270 7.28 22.64 30.33
CA GLY A 270 7.62 23.58 31.40
C GLY A 270 7.76 25.01 30.90
N TRP A 271 8.54 25.24 29.85
CA TRP A 271 8.69 26.55 29.24
C TRP A 271 7.35 27.12 28.74
N MET A 272 6.51 26.29 28.11
CA MET A 272 5.17 26.69 27.67
C MET A 272 4.27 27.09 28.84
N ALA A 273 4.32 26.35 29.95
CA ALA A 273 3.56 26.67 31.15
C ALA A 273 4.01 27.99 31.77
N GLU A 274 5.31 28.28 31.83
CA GLU A 274 5.87 29.53 32.33
C GLU A 274 5.44 30.76 31.49
N HIS A 275 5.17 30.56 30.20
CA HIS A 275 4.80 31.63 29.29
C HIS A 275 3.29 31.66 28.95
N ASP A 276 2.49 30.86 29.67
CA ASP A 276 1.02 30.71 29.45
C ASP A 276 0.64 30.43 28.00
N ILE A 277 1.44 29.53 27.35
CA ILE A 277 1.24 29.12 25.97
C ILE A 277 0.57 27.75 25.93
N LEU A 278 -0.57 27.65 25.24
CA LEU A 278 -1.27 26.41 25.05
C LEU A 278 -0.53 25.50 24.06
N LEU A 279 -0.20 24.29 24.50
CA LEU A 279 0.28 23.22 23.64
C LEU A 279 -0.93 22.58 22.95
N GLY A 280 -0.99 22.66 21.64
CA GLY A 280 -2.09 22.11 20.85
C GLY A 280 -1.92 20.61 20.59
N ASP A 281 -0.95 20.24 19.75
CA ASP A 281 -0.66 18.88 19.36
C ASP A 281 0.83 18.60 19.58
N LEU A 282 1.18 17.50 20.23
CA LEU A 282 2.55 17.05 20.43
C LEU A 282 2.74 15.70 19.76
N GLN A 283 3.49 15.69 18.69
CA GLN A 283 3.87 14.48 17.96
C GLN A 283 5.30 14.10 18.35
N ALA A 284 5.41 13.49 19.51
CA ALA A 284 6.65 13.00 20.09
C ALA A 284 6.74 11.48 19.88
N GLY A 285 7.33 11.04 18.81
CA GLY A 285 7.42 9.62 18.49
C GLY A 285 7.87 9.36 17.07
N ARG A 286 7.77 8.11 16.64
CA ARG A 286 8.11 7.66 15.29
C ARG A 286 7.52 8.59 14.24
N GLN A 287 8.31 8.94 13.23
CA GLN A 287 7.80 9.67 12.06
C GLN A 287 6.54 8.94 11.55
N GLN A 288 5.54 9.70 11.13
CA GLN A 288 4.39 9.10 10.46
C GLN A 288 4.85 8.50 9.12
N LEU A 289 4.34 7.33 8.78
CA LEU A 289 4.65 6.67 7.52
C LEU A 289 4.43 7.62 6.31
N GLU A 290 3.48 8.56 6.44
CA GLU A 290 3.20 9.60 5.45
C GLU A 290 4.41 10.54 5.22
N GLU A 291 5.09 10.97 6.27
CA GLU A 291 6.28 11.83 6.14
C GLU A 291 7.45 11.09 5.50
N VAL A 292 7.64 9.81 5.88
CA VAL A 292 8.66 8.94 5.26
C VAL A 292 8.36 8.73 3.79
N PHE A 293 7.11 8.41 3.46
CA PHE A 293 6.67 8.21 2.09
C PHE A 293 6.86 9.45 1.22
N LEU A 294 6.47 10.64 1.73
CA LEU A 294 6.65 11.91 1.02
C LEU A 294 8.12 12.25 0.82
N LYS A 295 8.99 12.02 1.80
CA LYS A 295 10.44 12.23 1.65
C LYS A 295 11.03 11.33 0.57
N LEU A 296 10.75 10.03 0.63
CA LEU A 296 11.27 9.03 -0.31
C LEU A 296 10.82 9.30 -1.76
N THR A 297 9.60 9.79 -1.97
CA THR A 297 9.09 10.13 -3.30
C THR A 297 9.61 11.49 -3.80
N ALA A 298 9.75 12.51 -2.94
CA ALA A 298 10.23 13.85 -3.31
C ALA A 298 11.74 13.91 -3.60
N GLU A 299 12.58 13.18 -2.88
CA GLU A 299 14.02 13.10 -3.12
C GLU A 299 14.34 12.56 -4.52
N ARG A 300 13.51 11.70 -5.03
CA ARG A 300 13.66 11.12 -6.35
C ARG A 300 13.27 12.04 -7.49
N ASP A 301 12.21 12.85 -7.33
CA ASP A 301 11.83 13.87 -8.30
C ASP A 301 12.95 14.91 -8.49
N SER A 302 13.67 15.25 -7.42
CA SER A 302 14.83 16.13 -7.46
C SER A 302 16.05 15.48 -8.14
N ALA A 303 16.27 14.19 -7.96
CA ALA A 303 17.38 13.44 -8.58
C ALA A 303 17.16 13.22 -10.08
N VAL A 304 15.94 12.96 -10.51
CA VAL A 304 15.57 12.80 -11.94
C VAL A 304 15.60 14.15 -12.68
N GLY A 305 15.25 15.26 -12.02
CA GLY A 305 15.33 16.61 -12.57
C GLY A 305 16.75 17.09 -12.84
N ALA A 306 17.74 16.63 -12.08
CA ALA A 306 19.16 16.99 -12.24
C ALA A 306 19.88 16.23 -13.39
N GLY A 307 19.33 15.10 -13.85
CA GLY A 307 19.91 14.26 -14.93
C GLY A 307 19.37 14.52 -16.34
N GLY A 308 18.29 15.30 -16.47
CA GLY A 308 17.56 15.52 -17.73
C GLY A 308 18.01 16.77 -18.50
N GLY A 309 19.26 16.81 -19.00
CA GLY A 309 19.75 17.83 -19.92
C GLY A 309 18.99 17.81 -21.26
N ARG A 310 18.25 18.86 -21.53
CA ARG A 310 17.82 19.41 -22.83
C ARG A 310 17.75 18.40 -23.99
N ARG A 311 16.62 17.75 -24.22
CA ARG A 311 16.25 17.30 -25.56
C ARG A 311 15.29 18.31 -26.17
N GLY A 312 15.78 19.01 -27.22
CA GLY A 312 15.13 20.10 -27.92
C GLY A 312 13.75 19.73 -28.45
N ARG A 313 12.77 20.60 -28.24
CA ARG A 313 11.49 20.60 -28.93
C ARG A 313 11.73 20.75 -30.46
N PRO A 314 11.22 19.88 -31.32
CA PRO A 314 11.20 20.14 -32.73
C PRO A 314 10.19 21.27 -33.02
N ALA A 315 10.66 22.34 -33.72
CA ALA A 315 9.86 23.44 -34.15
C ALA A 315 8.73 22.96 -35.08
N ARG A 316 7.48 23.25 -34.75
CA ARG A 316 6.32 23.09 -35.63
C ARG A 316 6.48 24.05 -36.83
N ARG A 317 6.80 23.51 -37.99
CA ARG A 317 6.65 24.21 -39.27
C ARG A 317 5.16 24.47 -39.51
N ARG A 318 4.79 25.75 -39.56
CA ARG A 318 3.53 26.20 -40.13
C ARG A 318 3.57 25.88 -41.62
N ALA A 319 2.71 24.99 -42.09
CA ALA A 319 2.37 24.88 -43.50
C ALA A 319 1.36 25.99 -43.79
N GLY A 320 1.75 26.91 -44.67
CA GLY A 320 0.90 27.95 -45.20
C GLY A 320 -0.18 27.35 -46.09
N ASN A 321 -1.34 27.97 -45.97
CA ASN A 321 -2.50 27.78 -46.82
C ASN A 321 -2.28 28.56 -48.11
N ASP A 322 -2.35 27.91 -49.27
CA ASP A 322 -2.67 28.54 -50.52
C ASP A 322 -3.34 27.54 -51.49
N ARG A 323 -4.57 27.89 -51.78
CA ARG A 323 -5.54 27.51 -52.82
C ARG A 323 -6.55 26.44 -52.49
#